data_ad14b7f934d937cf679ae54e0fb548b8
#
_entry.id   ad14b7f934d937cf679ae54e0fb548b8
#
_cell.length_a   1.000
_cell.length_b   1.000
_cell.length_c   1.000
_cell.angle_alpha   90.00
_cell.angle_beta   90.00
_cell.angle_gamma   90.00
#
_symmetry.space_group_name_H-M   'P 1'
#
loop_
_entity.id
_entity.type
_entity.pdbx_description
1 polymer ?
#
loop_
_entity_poly.entity_id
_entity_poly.type
_entity_poly.pdbx_seq_one_letter_code
_entity_poly.pdbx_strand_id
1 'polypeptide(L)'
;MILIHLFGVPQICNFIASVSELHKKGFVQRDMFGVSCDWLVQYPFFWLIHVLSPQYQNQFLIFSFMFAGLLALTVGCGDNANEILEDSLPVISQAFKSGSEATKTSALLECLAIITFVGGSDPEQTEKSMQVMWQVVHPKLSSNVVAVKPSAPVITTMVSAWSFLLTTMDGWNLNPKDWQESISYLSSLLDKDDRSIRIAAGEALALIFELGILEKFSAGAKISSDSSTEEGNKPREYVHIQGLKAKIINQARNLSAEAGGKSSAKKDLSNQRNTFRDILEYFEDGYSPEISIKIGSESLQTSTWAQMIQLNFLKHFLGGGFIKHMQENELLQDVFGFTPKKKYLSDSEHRLSSSEKRLFRSPNSVVNKARTQQLNKQRMLSEGKNIGRFAANMGDDA
;
A
#
# COMPACT_ATOMS: atom_id res chain seq x y z
N MET A 1 19.51 -20.82 -6.04
CA MET A 1 20.47 -20.85 -7.16
C MET A 1 20.45 -19.56 -7.96
N ILE A 2 19.29 -18.97 -8.24
CA ILE A 2 19.15 -17.71 -8.98
C ILE A 2 19.87 -16.54 -8.30
N LEU A 3 19.71 -16.33 -7.00
CA LEU A 3 20.44 -15.29 -6.25
C LEU A 3 21.94 -15.53 -6.11
N ILE A 4 22.39 -16.78 -6.07
CA ILE A 4 23.82 -17.11 -6.10
C ILE A 4 24.43 -16.81 -7.47
N HIS A 5 23.65 -16.93 -8.54
CA HIS A 5 24.06 -16.53 -9.89
C HIS A 5 23.99 -15.02 -10.13
N LEU A 6 23.00 -14.32 -9.52
CA LEU A 6 22.84 -12.87 -9.67
C LEU A 6 23.74 -12.06 -8.73
N PHE A 7 23.99 -12.52 -7.51
CA PHE A 7 24.65 -11.69 -6.50
C PHE A 7 25.83 -12.38 -5.82
N GLY A 8 26.37 -13.45 -6.12
CA GLY A 8 27.51 -14.07 -5.43
C GLY A 8 27.35 -14.16 -3.88
N VAL A 9 28.18 -14.97 -3.20
CA VAL A 9 28.11 -15.19 -1.74
C VAL A 9 28.33 -13.89 -0.90
N PRO A 10 29.26 -12.99 -1.26
CA PRO A 10 29.46 -11.76 -0.50
C PRO A 10 28.26 -10.80 -0.51
N GLN A 11 27.57 -10.70 -1.62
CA GLN A 11 26.38 -9.86 -1.77
C GLN A 11 25.20 -10.41 -0.96
N ILE A 12 25.05 -11.73 -0.87
CA ILE A 12 24.05 -12.37 0.00
C ILE A 12 24.32 -12.06 1.49
N CYS A 13 25.57 -12.07 1.91
CA CYS A 13 25.94 -11.70 3.29
C CYS A 13 25.64 -10.23 3.60
N ASN A 14 25.95 -9.33 2.67
CA ASN A 14 25.61 -7.90 2.79
C ASN A 14 24.09 -7.68 2.80
N PHE A 15 23.36 -8.43 1.99
CA PHE A 15 21.92 -8.47 1.95
C PHE A 15 21.33 -8.87 3.32
N ILE A 16 21.78 -9.96 3.93
CA ILE A 16 21.33 -10.41 5.27
C ILE A 16 21.64 -9.37 6.34
N ALA A 17 22.82 -8.75 6.29
CA ALA A 17 23.20 -7.68 7.20
C ALA A 17 22.27 -6.46 7.08
N SER A 18 21.93 -6.07 5.85
CA SER A 18 21.00 -4.96 5.57
C SER A 18 19.57 -5.25 6.05
N VAL A 19 19.06 -6.49 5.87
CA VAL A 19 17.76 -6.92 6.42
C VAL A 19 17.74 -6.82 7.93
N SER A 20 18.81 -7.31 8.58
CA SER A 20 18.95 -7.24 10.05
C SER A 20 18.93 -5.80 10.56
N GLU A 21 19.59 -4.91 9.84
CA GLU A 21 19.64 -3.50 10.22
C GLU A 21 18.29 -2.80 10.00
N LEU A 22 17.60 -3.07 8.90
CA LEU A 22 16.25 -2.56 8.64
C LEU A 22 15.25 -3.09 9.67
N HIS A 23 15.36 -4.35 10.08
CA HIS A 23 14.55 -4.91 11.16
C HIS A 23 14.82 -4.23 12.50
N LYS A 24 16.09 -4.04 12.88
CA LYS A 24 16.48 -3.31 14.11
C LYS A 24 15.96 -1.89 14.11
N LYS A 25 15.95 -1.23 12.96
CA LYS A 25 15.42 0.12 12.76
C LYS A 25 13.88 0.16 12.68
N GLY A 26 13.19 -0.99 12.65
CA GLY A 26 11.73 -1.12 12.63
C GLY A 26 11.07 -0.81 11.27
N PHE A 27 11.82 -0.87 10.17
CA PHE A 27 11.29 -0.76 8.81
C PHE A 27 10.63 -2.05 8.34
N VAL A 28 10.95 -3.19 8.97
CA VAL A 28 10.40 -4.52 8.65
C VAL A 28 9.72 -5.08 9.89
N GLN A 29 8.48 -5.55 9.75
CA GLN A 29 7.74 -6.16 10.84
C GLN A 29 8.12 -7.64 10.98
N ARG A 30 8.18 -8.13 12.23
CA ARG A 30 8.59 -9.50 12.58
C ARG A 30 7.71 -10.57 11.92
N ASP A 31 6.42 -10.31 11.80
CA ASP A 31 5.42 -11.30 11.36
C ASP A 31 5.12 -11.26 9.86
N MET A 32 5.72 -10.31 9.12
CA MET A 32 5.44 -10.13 7.68
C MET A 32 5.86 -11.34 6.84
N PHE A 33 6.77 -12.18 7.34
CA PHE A 33 7.35 -13.30 6.61
C PHE A 33 7.09 -14.68 7.25
N GLY A 34 6.35 -14.76 8.35
CA GLY A 34 6.12 -16.01 9.08
C GLY A 34 7.39 -16.66 9.66
N VAL A 35 8.55 -16.00 9.55
CA VAL A 35 9.85 -16.47 10.05
C VAL A 35 10.48 -15.33 10.83
N SER A 36 10.94 -15.60 12.05
CA SER A 36 11.65 -14.60 12.85
C SER A 36 12.92 -14.15 12.15
N CYS A 37 13.04 -12.85 11.85
CA CYS A 37 14.27 -12.28 11.28
C CYS A 37 15.51 -12.57 12.17
N ASP A 38 15.32 -12.70 13.48
CA ASP A 38 16.40 -13.07 14.42
C ASP A 38 16.97 -14.44 14.08
N TRP A 39 16.15 -15.36 13.58
CA TRP A 39 16.57 -16.71 13.19
C TRP A 39 17.44 -16.69 11.92
N LEU A 40 17.11 -15.84 10.96
CA LEU A 40 17.87 -15.67 9.72
C LEU A 40 19.27 -15.07 9.97
N VAL A 41 19.37 -14.19 10.96
CA VAL A 41 20.63 -13.54 11.35
C VAL A 41 21.53 -14.48 12.17
N GLN A 42 20.92 -15.30 13.03
CA GLN A 42 21.65 -16.15 13.98
C GLN A 42 22.21 -17.42 13.31
N TYR A 43 21.61 -17.88 12.19
CA TYR A 43 21.97 -19.14 11.54
C TYR A 43 22.12 -19.03 10.01
N PRO A 44 23.07 -18.23 9.50
CA PRO A 44 23.24 -18.07 8.04
C PRO A 44 23.61 -19.39 7.34
N PHE A 45 24.28 -20.31 8.05
CA PHE A 45 24.68 -21.63 7.53
C PHE A 45 23.48 -22.61 7.46
N PHE A 46 22.60 -22.57 8.44
CA PHE A 46 21.37 -23.38 8.48
C PHE A 46 20.42 -22.96 7.38
N TRP A 47 20.40 -21.67 7.07
CA TRP A 47 19.65 -21.09 6.00
C TRP A 47 20.12 -21.55 4.60
N LEU A 48 21.45 -21.66 4.40
CA LEU A 48 22.02 -22.17 3.16
C LEU A 48 21.63 -23.65 2.90
N ILE A 49 21.55 -24.48 3.95
CA ILE A 49 21.12 -25.88 3.85
C ILE A 49 19.60 -26.00 3.59
N HIS A 50 18.78 -25.14 4.20
CA HIS A 50 17.35 -25.12 3.97
C HIS A 50 16.98 -24.56 2.58
N VAL A 51 17.74 -23.63 2.05
CA VAL A 51 17.58 -23.12 0.67
C VAL A 51 17.78 -24.22 -0.37
N LEU A 52 18.57 -25.23 -0.06
CA LEU A 52 18.77 -26.40 -0.94
C LEU A 52 17.60 -27.38 -0.94
N SER A 53 16.65 -27.26 -0.01
CA SER A 53 15.42 -28.08 0.01
C SER A 53 14.36 -27.49 -0.90
N PRO A 54 13.76 -28.28 -1.83
CA PRO A 54 12.72 -27.79 -2.74
C PRO A 54 11.50 -27.18 -2.02
N GLN A 55 11.23 -27.63 -0.81
CA GLN A 55 10.10 -27.18 0.02
C GLN A 55 10.23 -25.71 0.44
N TYR A 56 11.44 -25.20 0.61
CA TYR A 56 11.71 -23.81 1.03
C TYR A 56 12.08 -22.87 -0.12
N GLN A 57 12.27 -23.39 -1.33
CA GLN A 57 12.63 -22.56 -2.50
C GLN A 57 11.58 -21.49 -2.81
N ASN A 58 10.29 -21.82 -2.70
CA ASN A 58 9.21 -20.88 -2.95
C ASN A 58 9.14 -19.77 -1.89
N GLN A 59 9.27 -20.12 -0.60
CA GLN A 59 9.27 -19.15 0.50
C GLN A 59 10.49 -18.22 0.42
N PHE A 60 11.65 -18.77 0.09
CA PHE A 60 12.86 -17.99 -0.12
C PHE A 60 12.74 -17.00 -1.27
N LEU A 61 12.15 -17.42 -2.39
CA LEU A 61 11.95 -16.57 -3.55
C LEU A 61 11.01 -15.40 -3.21
N ILE A 62 9.89 -15.68 -2.54
CA ILE A 62 8.95 -14.66 -2.04
C ILE A 62 9.68 -13.66 -1.15
N PHE A 63 10.43 -14.16 -0.18
CA PHE A 63 11.20 -13.34 0.76
C PHE A 63 12.20 -12.42 0.04
N SER A 64 12.93 -12.97 -0.93
CA SER A 64 13.94 -12.22 -1.68
C SER A 64 13.33 -11.10 -2.49
N PHE A 65 12.18 -11.34 -3.13
CA PHE A 65 11.52 -10.30 -3.90
C PHE A 65 10.84 -9.25 -3.02
N MET A 66 10.19 -9.64 -1.92
CA MET A 66 9.64 -8.68 -0.95
C MET A 66 10.75 -7.77 -0.40
N PHE A 67 11.93 -8.34 -0.19
CA PHE A 67 13.08 -7.55 0.24
C PHE A 67 13.59 -6.61 -0.86
N ALA A 68 13.61 -7.04 -2.12
CA ALA A 68 14.00 -6.16 -3.23
C ALA A 68 13.04 -4.95 -3.33
N GLY A 69 11.74 -5.16 -3.13
CA GLY A 69 10.77 -4.06 -3.05
C GLY A 69 11.02 -3.11 -1.87
N LEU A 70 11.33 -3.65 -0.68
CA LEU A 70 11.70 -2.83 0.48
C LEU A 70 13.02 -2.07 0.27
N LEU A 71 13.99 -2.69 -0.38
CA LEU A 71 15.25 -2.05 -0.74
C LEU A 71 15.02 -0.89 -1.69
N ALA A 72 14.24 -1.09 -2.76
CA ALA A 72 13.86 -0.03 -3.68
C ALA A 72 13.21 1.15 -2.96
N LEU A 73 12.20 0.91 -2.09
CA LEU A 73 11.57 1.95 -1.28
C LEU A 73 12.54 2.68 -0.35
N THR A 74 13.58 2.00 0.15
CA THR A 74 14.55 2.58 1.08
C THR A 74 15.62 3.40 0.36
N VAL A 75 16.03 2.93 -0.81
CA VAL A 75 16.99 3.62 -1.69
C VAL A 75 16.37 4.88 -2.29
N GLY A 76 15.06 4.84 -2.59
CA GLY A 76 14.35 5.92 -3.27
C GLY A 76 14.58 5.94 -4.78
N CYS A 77 13.99 6.93 -5.46
CA CYS A 77 14.11 7.07 -6.91
C CYS A 77 15.55 7.39 -7.34
N GLY A 78 15.95 6.88 -8.51
CA GLY A 78 17.25 7.13 -9.12
C GLY A 78 17.86 5.88 -9.77
N ASP A 79 19.11 5.99 -10.22
CA ASP A 79 19.81 4.97 -11.00
C ASP A 79 19.84 3.60 -10.30
N ASN A 80 20.09 3.57 -8.98
CA ASN A 80 20.11 2.33 -8.22
C ASN A 80 18.75 1.61 -8.21
N ALA A 81 17.65 2.35 -8.13
CA ALA A 81 16.31 1.76 -8.17
C ALA A 81 15.96 1.29 -9.58
N ASN A 82 16.41 1.99 -10.62
CA ASN A 82 16.26 1.56 -12.00
C ASN A 82 17.04 0.28 -12.27
N GLU A 83 18.28 0.15 -11.79
CA GLU A 83 19.06 -1.09 -11.88
C GLU A 83 18.34 -2.27 -11.19
N ILE A 84 17.74 -2.05 -10.00
CA ILE A 84 16.94 -3.06 -9.33
C ILE A 84 15.75 -3.50 -10.20
N LEU A 85 15.09 -2.58 -10.89
CA LEU A 85 13.98 -2.89 -11.79
C LEU A 85 14.46 -3.69 -13.02
N GLU A 86 15.51 -3.24 -13.68
CA GLU A 86 16.06 -3.90 -14.88
C GLU A 86 16.50 -5.33 -14.60
N ASP A 87 17.15 -5.58 -13.46
CA ASP A 87 17.59 -6.90 -13.04
C ASP A 87 16.44 -7.81 -12.61
N SER A 88 15.42 -7.24 -11.95
CA SER A 88 14.31 -8.01 -11.37
C SER A 88 13.24 -8.39 -12.41
N LEU A 89 12.94 -7.52 -13.35
CA LEU A 89 11.83 -7.69 -14.30
C LEU A 89 11.92 -8.98 -15.14
N PRO A 90 13.07 -9.35 -15.75
CA PRO A 90 13.18 -10.59 -16.51
C PRO A 90 13.01 -11.84 -15.63
N VAL A 91 13.51 -11.81 -14.40
CA VAL A 91 13.43 -12.94 -13.46
C VAL A 91 11.98 -13.13 -12.99
N ILE A 92 11.28 -12.05 -12.65
CA ILE A 92 9.86 -12.07 -12.27
C ILE A 92 9.00 -12.56 -13.46
N SER A 93 9.25 -12.03 -14.67
CA SER A 93 8.55 -12.45 -15.88
C SER A 93 8.71 -13.95 -16.16
N GLN A 94 9.90 -14.50 -15.94
CA GLN A 94 10.14 -15.93 -16.09
C GLN A 94 9.43 -16.74 -15.01
N ALA A 95 9.40 -16.25 -13.75
CA ALA A 95 8.70 -16.89 -12.66
C ALA A 95 7.18 -16.98 -12.91
N PHE A 96 6.55 -15.98 -13.51
CA PHE A 96 5.15 -16.05 -13.92
C PHE A 96 4.88 -17.12 -14.99
N LYS A 97 5.79 -17.29 -15.94
CA LYS A 97 5.66 -18.29 -17.00
C LYS A 97 5.82 -19.73 -16.50
N SER A 98 6.56 -19.94 -15.42
CA SER A 98 6.82 -21.28 -14.87
C SER A 98 5.64 -21.90 -14.10
N GLY A 99 4.50 -21.22 -13.98
CA GLY A 99 3.32 -21.71 -13.27
C GLY A 99 3.56 -21.78 -11.77
N SER A 100 3.40 -20.65 -11.11
CA SER A 100 3.67 -20.53 -9.66
C SER A 100 2.41 -20.76 -8.83
N GLU A 101 2.60 -21.18 -7.58
CA GLU A 101 1.56 -21.16 -6.54
C GLU A 101 0.94 -19.75 -6.40
N ALA A 102 -0.36 -19.68 -6.08
CA ALA A 102 -1.09 -18.41 -6.00
C ALA A 102 -0.43 -17.39 -5.06
N THR A 103 0.02 -17.83 -3.88
CA THR A 103 0.69 -16.98 -2.90
C THR A 103 1.98 -16.37 -3.45
N LYS A 104 2.78 -17.18 -4.13
CA LYS A 104 4.01 -16.74 -4.78
C LYS A 104 3.74 -15.74 -5.89
N THR A 105 2.74 -16.03 -6.74
CA THR A 105 2.35 -15.13 -7.83
C THR A 105 1.88 -13.77 -7.30
N SER A 106 1.06 -13.75 -6.24
CA SER A 106 0.62 -12.50 -5.60
C SER A 106 1.80 -11.70 -5.04
N ALA A 107 2.70 -12.33 -4.30
CA ALA A 107 3.89 -11.65 -3.76
C ALA A 107 4.81 -11.08 -4.86
N LEU A 108 4.97 -11.79 -5.97
CA LEU A 108 5.75 -11.32 -7.11
C LEU A 108 5.08 -10.12 -7.81
N LEU A 109 3.75 -10.10 -7.91
CA LEU A 109 2.99 -8.98 -8.46
C LEU A 109 3.14 -7.71 -7.60
N GLU A 110 3.00 -7.85 -6.29
CA GLU A 110 3.18 -6.75 -5.35
C GLU A 110 4.61 -6.20 -5.40
N CYS A 111 5.58 -7.09 -5.44
CA CYS A 111 6.99 -6.71 -5.51
C CYS A 111 7.31 -6.00 -6.82
N LEU A 112 6.85 -6.52 -7.97
CA LEU A 112 7.03 -5.88 -9.26
C LEU A 112 6.41 -4.48 -9.29
N ALA A 113 5.22 -4.32 -8.70
CA ALA A 113 4.57 -3.02 -8.59
C ALA A 113 5.42 -2.01 -7.81
N ILE A 114 5.95 -2.40 -6.66
CA ILE A 114 6.79 -1.52 -5.82
C ILE A 114 8.11 -1.19 -6.51
N ILE A 115 8.79 -2.17 -7.06
CA ILE A 115 10.08 -1.95 -7.74
C ILE A 115 9.89 -1.03 -8.96
N THR A 116 8.81 -1.23 -9.72
CA THR A 116 8.49 -0.37 -10.88
C THR A 116 8.08 1.04 -10.44
N PHE A 117 7.31 1.16 -9.35
CA PHE A 117 6.89 2.47 -8.81
C PHE A 117 8.07 3.36 -8.43
N VAL A 118 9.14 2.74 -7.90
CA VAL A 118 10.33 3.47 -7.44
C VAL A 118 11.37 3.61 -8.54
N GLY A 119 11.58 2.53 -9.33
CA GLY A 119 12.66 2.43 -10.32
C GLY A 119 12.27 2.79 -11.74
N GLY A 120 10.97 2.87 -12.05
CA GLY A 120 10.49 3.24 -13.38
C GLY A 120 10.80 4.71 -13.68
N SER A 121 11.87 4.95 -14.43
CA SER A 121 12.32 6.31 -14.78
C SER A 121 11.53 6.92 -15.94
N ASP A 122 10.87 6.09 -16.74
CA ASP A 122 10.06 6.51 -17.87
C ASP A 122 8.74 5.72 -17.97
N PRO A 123 7.75 6.26 -18.68
CA PRO A 123 6.45 5.60 -18.88
C PRO A 123 6.54 4.23 -19.56
N GLU A 124 7.52 4.00 -20.44
CA GLU A 124 7.68 2.74 -21.19
C GLU A 124 8.05 1.59 -20.25
N GLN A 125 8.90 1.83 -19.26
CA GLN A 125 9.27 0.83 -18.26
C GLN A 125 8.05 0.46 -17.39
N THR A 126 7.27 1.44 -16.99
CA THR A 126 6.03 1.22 -16.23
C THR A 126 5.02 0.43 -17.06
N GLU A 127 4.81 0.80 -18.32
CA GLU A 127 3.91 0.09 -19.23
C GLU A 127 4.33 -1.35 -19.45
N LYS A 128 5.63 -1.61 -19.63
CA LYS A 128 6.19 -2.96 -19.78
C LYS A 128 5.91 -3.83 -18.54
N SER A 129 6.08 -3.29 -17.36
CA SER A 129 5.73 -3.97 -16.11
C SER A 129 4.22 -4.25 -16.01
N MET A 130 3.38 -3.29 -16.36
CA MET A 130 1.93 -3.46 -16.42
C MET A 130 1.50 -4.53 -17.44
N GLN A 131 2.16 -4.60 -18.61
CA GLN A 131 1.92 -5.65 -19.61
C GLN A 131 2.30 -7.03 -19.08
N VAL A 132 3.42 -7.15 -18.35
CA VAL A 132 3.83 -8.41 -17.71
C VAL A 132 2.81 -8.86 -16.66
N MET A 133 2.26 -7.94 -15.85
CA MET A 133 1.18 -8.24 -14.91
C MET A 133 -0.09 -8.71 -15.63
N TRP A 134 -0.44 -8.04 -16.74
CA TRP A 134 -1.62 -8.38 -17.53
C TRP A 134 -1.56 -9.79 -18.09
N GLN A 135 -0.36 -10.25 -18.50
CA GLN A 135 -0.15 -11.61 -19.00
C GLN A 135 -0.42 -12.71 -17.95
N VAL A 136 -0.36 -12.41 -16.67
CA VAL A 136 -0.69 -13.36 -15.58
C VAL A 136 -2.17 -13.78 -15.63
N VAL A 137 -3.06 -12.86 -15.99
CA VAL A 137 -4.51 -13.13 -16.07
C VAL A 137 -4.99 -13.42 -17.50
N HIS A 138 -4.19 -13.03 -18.51
CA HIS A 138 -4.42 -13.29 -19.92
C HIS A 138 -3.21 -13.97 -20.55
N PRO A 139 -2.90 -15.23 -20.17
CA PRO A 139 -1.76 -15.93 -20.75
C PRO A 139 -1.99 -16.12 -22.27
N LYS A 140 -1.03 -15.69 -23.08
CA LYS A 140 -1.03 -16.00 -24.51
C LYS A 140 -0.91 -17.51 -24.68
N LEU A 141 -1.99 -18.18 -25.03
CA LEU A 141 -2.00 -19.62 -25.24
C LEU A 141 -1.12 -20.00 -26.43
N SER A 142 -0.05 -20.73 -26.17
CA SER A 142 0.52 -21.64 -27.14
C SER A 142 -0.45 -22.83 -27.24
N SER A 143 -0.77 -23.25 -28.44
CA SER A 143 -1.90 -24.11 -28.84
C SER A 143 -2.07 -25.47 -28.13
N ASN A 144 -1.22 -25.82 -27.16
CA ASN A 144 -1.21 -27.14 -26.51
C ASN A 144 -1.21 -27.10 -24.96
N VAL A 145 -1.40 -25.94 -24.33
CA VAL A 145 -1.41 -25.86 -22.84
C VAL A 145 -2.80 -25.43 -22.38
N VAL A 146 -3.42 -26.25 -21.54
CA VAL A 146 -4.67 -25.88 -20.83
C VAL A 146 -4.32 -24.73 -19.88
N ALA A 147 -4.81 -23.52 -20.20
CA ALA A 147 -4.61 -22.36 -19.33
C ALA A 147 -5.25 -22.60 -17.98
N VAL A 148 -4.44 -22.68 -16.94
CA VAL A 148 -4.94 -22.71 -15.56
C VAL A 148 -5.56 -21.36 -15.26
N LYS A 149 -6.87 -21.35 -14.92
CA LYS A 149 -7.59 -20.12 -14.56
C LYS A 149 -6.97 -19.52 -13.30
N PRO A 150 -6.56 -18.23 -13.31
CA PRO A 150 -6.01 -17.58 -12.11
C PRO A 150 -6.98 -17.63 -10.94
N SER A 151 -6.46 -17.85 -9.74
CA SER A 151 -7.27 -17.85 -8.51
C SER A 151 -7.72 -16.43 -8.15
N ALA A 152 -8.79 -16.31 -7.34
CA ALA A 152 -9.32 -15.04 -6.90
C ALA A 152 -8.27 -14.11 -6.24
N PRO A 153 -7.40 -14.58 -5.32
CA PRO A 153 -6.33 -13.75 -4.76
C PRO A 153 -5.37 -13.22 -5.82
N VAL A 154 -4.98 -14.04 -6.80
CA VAL A 154 -4.07 -13.60 -7.88
C VAL A 154 -4.71 -12.50 -8.75
N ILE A 155 -5.99 -12.65 -9.11
CA ILE A 155 -6.72 -11.63 -9.87
C ILE A 155 -6.82 -10.33 -9.07
N THR A 156 -7.20 -10.42 -7.80
CA THR A 156 -7.29 -9.25 -6.91
C THR A 156 -5.96 -8.51 -6.81
N THR A 157 -4.87 -9.25 -6.51
CA THR A 157 -3.54 -8.65 -6.39
C THR A 157 -3.06 -8.06 -7.72
N MET A 158 -3.31 -8.74 -8.85
CA MET A 158 -2.94 -8.22 -10.17
C MET A 158 -3.66 -6.89 -10.44
N VAL A 159 -4.97 -6.82 -10.22
CA VAL A 159 -5.73 -5.59 -10.44
C VAL A 159 -5.25 -4.47 -9.53
N SER A 160 -5.01 -4.74 -8.24
CA SER A 160 -4.50 -3.76 -7.28
C SER A 160 -3.10 -3.28 -7.65
N ALA A 161 -2.18 -4.17 -8.03
CA ALA A 161 -0.82 -3.84 -8.44
C ALA A 161 -0.80 -3.03 -9.76
N TRP A 162 -1.62 -3.43 -10.71
CA TRP A 162 -1.78 -2.74 -11.99
C TRP A 162 -2.37 -1.33 -11.80
N SER A 163 -3.41 -1.19 -10.97
CA SER A 163 -4.01 0.10 -10.64
C SER A 163 -3.04 1.01 -9.90
N PHE A 164 -2.23 0.44 -9.01
CA PHE A 164 -1.19 1.19 -8.31
C PHE A 164 -0.16 1.79 -9.29
N LEU A 165 0.30 1.02 -10.29
CA LEU A 165 1.18 1.56 -11.32
C LEU A 165 0.47 2.56 -12.24
N LEU A 166 -0.81 2.36 -12.52
CA LEU A 166 -1.60 3.30 -13.31
C LEU A 166 -1.64 4.70 -12.68
N THR A 167 -1.54 4.82 -11.35
CA THR A 167 -1.49 6.13 -10.67
C THR A 167 -0.26 6.96 -11.02
N THR A 168 0.79 6.37 -11.58
CA THR A 168 2.02 7.06 -11.97
C THR A 168 2.06 7.44 -13.45
N MET A 169 1.05 7.00 -14.23
CA MET A 169 1.04 7.24 -15.67
C MET A 169 0.20 8.46 -16.03
N ASP A 170 0.79 9.35 -16.81
CA ASP A 170 0.05 10.41 -17.47
C ASP A 170 -0.78 9.82 -18.61
N GLY A 171 -2.10 9.95 -18.54
CA GLY A 171 -3.05 9.34 -19.48
C GLY A 171 -2.90 9.79 -20.95
N TRP A 172 -1.82 10.46 -21.34
CA TRP A 172 -1.60 11.03 -22.68
C TRP A 172 -0.99 10.04 -23.68
N ASN A 173 -0.26 9.01 -23.23
CA ASN A 173 0.53 8.12 -24.08
C ASN A 173 -0.09 6.74 -24.29
N LEU A 174 -1.35 6.55 -23.88
CA LEU A 174 -1.96 5.21 -23.84
C LEU A 174 -2.68 4.90 -25.14
N ASN A 175 -2.38 3.73 -25.73
CA ASN A 175 -3.03 3.27 -26.93
C ASN A 175 -4.52 2.98 -26.65
N PRO A 176 -5.47 3.64 -27.35
CA PRO A 176 -6.91 3.49 -27.12
C PRO A 176 -7.42 2.04 -27.14
N LYS A 177 -6.85 1.19 -28.00
CA LYS A 177 -7.28 -0.21 -28.13
C LYS A 177 -6.99 -1.06 -26.90
N ASP A 178 -5.81 -0.87 -26.29
CA ASP A 178 -5.39 -1.63 -25.11
C ASP A 178 -6.25 -1.28 -23.90
N TRP A 179 -6.69 -0.01 -23.82
CA TRP A 179 -7.56 0.47 -22.73
C TRP A 179 -9.00 -0.03 -22.84
N GLN A 180 -9.55 -0.14 -24.03
CA GLN A 180 -10.88 -0.67 -24.22
C GLN A 180 -10.99 -2.12 -23.75
N GLU A 181 -9.96 -2.94 -24.05
CA GLU A 181 -9.88 -4.31 -23.56
C GLU A 181 -9.77 -4.35 -22.03
N SER A 182 -8.91 -3.52 -21.44
CA SER A 182 -8.71 -3.43 -19.99
C SER A 182 -9.98 -3.02 -19.27
N ILE A 183 -10.68 -1.99 -19.75
CA ILE A 183 -11.95 -1.53 -19.15
C ILE A 183 -13.04 -2.59 -19.27
N SER A 184 -13.15 -3.25 -20.42
CA SER A 184 -14.11 -4.33 -20.65
C SER A 184 -13.84 -5.52 -19.70
N TYR A 185 -12.57 -5.88 -19.52
CA TYR A 185 -12.18 -6.91 -18.57
C TYR A 185 -12.53 -6.52 -17.13
N LEU A 186 -12.14 -5.33 -16.66
CA LEU A 186 -12.46 -4.83 -15.32
C LEU A 186 -13.98 -4.80 -15.07
N SER A 187 -14.77 -4.35 -16.07
CA SER A 187 -16.24 -4.42 -16.00
C SER A 187 -16.72 -5.87 -15.83
N SER A 188 -16.09 -6.85 -16.49
CA SER A 188 -16.45 -8.27 -16.33
C SER A 188 -16.11 -8.81 -14.94
N LEU A 189 -15.12 -8.23 -14.26
CA LEU A 189 -14.75 -8.61 -12.90
C LEU A 189 -15.78 -8.14 -11.86
N LEU A 190 -16.55 -7.08 -12.13
CA LEU A 190 -17.65 -6.64 -11.26
C LEU A 190 -18.77 -7.70 -11.15
N ASP A 191 -18.89 -8.59 -12.13
CA ASP A 191 -19.89 -9.67 -12.15
C ASP A 191 -19.38 -10.97 -11.50
N LYS A 192 -18.17 -10.98 -10.89
CA LYS A 192 -17.62 -12.16 -10.20
C LYS A 192 -18.24 -12.32 -8.81
N ASP A 193 -18.26 -13.57 -8.31
CA ASP A 193 -18.78 -13.87 -6.98
C ASP A 193 -17.87 -13.37 -5.85
N ASP A 194 -16.56 -13.30 -6.11
CA ASP A 194 -15.56 -12.86 -5.12
C ASP A 194 -15.59 -11.34 -4.93
N ARG A 195 -15.78 -10.93 -3.67
CA ARG A 195 -15.91 -9.52 -3.30
C ARG A 195 -14.62 -8.74 -3.43
N SER A 196 -13.49 -9.36 -3.14
CA SER A 196 -12.19 -8.70 -3.22
C SER A 196 -11.87 -8.37 -4.67
N ILE A 197 -12.20 -9.26 -5.61
CA ILE A 197 -12.08 -9.00 -7.06
C ILE A 197 -12.96 -7.82 -7.46
N ARG A 198 -14.24 -7.80 -7.02
CA ARG A 198 -15.17 -6.72 -7.37
C ARG A 198 -14.70 -5.37 -6.84
N ILE A 199 -14.24 -5.31 -5.59
CA ILE A 199 -13.72 -4.08 -4.97
C ILE A 199 -12.49 -3.60 -5.75
N ALA A 200 -11.50 -4.44 -5.98
CA ALA A 200 -10.29 -4.06 -6.71
C ALA A 200 -10.62 -3.56 -8.14
N ALA A 201 -11.52 -4.23 -8.85
CA ALA A 201 -11.97 -3.81 -10.18
C ALA A 201 -12.73 -2.48 -10.14
N GLY A 202 -13.54 -2.26 -9.11
CA GLY A 202 -14.27 -1.00 -8.90
C GLY A 202 -13.34 0.19 -8.67
N GLU A 203 -12.35 0.02 -7.77
CA GLU A 203 -11.32 1.04 -7.50
C GLU A 203 -10.49 1.34 -8.76
N ALA A 204 -10.10 0.31 -9.53
CA ALA A 204 -9.41 0.49 -10.80
C ALA A 204 -10.22 1.29 -11.82
N LEU A 205 -11.52 1.00 -11.93
CA LEU A 205 -12.43 1.75 -12.82
C LEU A 205 -12.62 3.19 -12.34
N ALA A 206 -12.75 3.44 -11.04
CA ALA A 206 -12.82 4.79 -10.49
C ALA A 206 -11.57 5.62 -10.83
N LEU A 207 -10.38 5.01 -10.73
CA LEU A 207 -9.12 5.64 -11.15
C LEU A 207 -9.11 5.95 -12.66
N ILE A 208 -9.56 5.04 -13.51
CA ILE A 208 -9.65 5.25 -14.96
C ILE A 208 -10.57 6.45 -15.28
N PHE A 209 -11.67 6.61 -14.54
CA PHE A 209 -12.55 7.77 -14.66
C PHE A 209 -11.86 9.05 -14.17
N GLU A 210 -11.14 8.99 -13.04
CA GLU A 210 -10.38 10.13 -12.48
C GLU A 210 -9.33 10.66 -13.46
N LEU A 211 -8.61 9.76 -14.13
CA LEU A 211 -7.61 10.11 -15.14
C LEU A 211 -8.22 10.64 -16.44
N GLY A 212 -9.55 10.67 -16.56
CA GLY A 212 -10.27 11.15 -17.75
C GLY A 212 -9.98 10.33 -19.01
N ILE A 213 -9.56 9.09 -18.88
CA ILE A 213 -9.17 8.21 -20.00
C ILE A 213 -10.35 8.00 -20.94
N LEU A 214 -11.55 7.76 -20.40
CA LEU A 214 -12.78 7.58 -21.20
C LEU A 214 -13.19 8.83 -21.99
N GLU A 215 -12.91 10.00 -21.47
CA GLU A 215 -13.25 11.29 -22.11
C GLU A 215 -12.28 11.61 -23.25
N LYS A 216 -11.01 11.27 -23.09
CA LYS A 216 -9.96 11.42 -24.11
C LYS A 216 -10.24 10.55 -25.34
N PHE A 217 -10.74 9.33 -25.17
CA PHE A 217 -11.18 8.49 -26.30
C PHE A 217 -12.36 9.08 -27.04
N SER A 218 -13.30 9.70 -26.30
CA SER A 218 -14.44 10.38 -26.91
C SER A 218 -14.02 11.61 -27.72
N ALA A 219 -12.99 12.33 -27.30
CA ALA A 219 -12.46 13.49 -28.02
C ALA A 219 -11.64 13.07 -29.27
N GLY A 220 -10.81 12.04 -29.17
CA GLY A 220 -10.05 11.50 -30.30
C GLY A 220 -10.93 10.96 -31.44
N ALA A 221 -12.05 10.33 -31.10
CA ALA A 221 -13.04 9.87 -32.06
C ALA A 221 -13.78 11.01 -32.78
N LYS A 222 -13.88 12.19 -32.18
CA LYS A 222 -14.46 13.39 -32.83
C LYS A 222 -13.50 14.03 -33.83
N ILE A 223 -12.20 14.03 -33.54
CA ILE A 223 -11.19 14.68 -34.40
C ILE A 223 -10.99 13.88 -35.70
N SER A 224 -11.11 12.56 -35.67
CA SER A 224 -11.01 11.71 -36.87
C SER A 224 -12.24 11.75 -37.79
N SER A 225 -13.35 12.40 -37.38
CA SER A 225 -14.57 12.50 -38.17
C SER A 225 -14.78 13.85 -38.89
N ASP A 226 -13.84 14.78 -38.77
CA ASP A 226 -14.03 16.16 -39.29
C ASP A 226 -13.69 16.31 -40.79
N SER A 227 -13.59 15.20 -41.55
CA SER A 227 -13.34 15.24 -42.99
C SER A 227 -14.52 14.77 -43.87
N SER A 228 -15.72 14.57 -43.34
CA SER A 228 -16.90 14.31 -44.18
C SER A 228 -18.22 14.72 -43.49
N THR A 229 -18.82 15.73 -44.03
CA THR A 229 -20.18 16.21 -43.78
C THR A 229 -21.20 15.07 -44.04
N GLU A 230 -21.76 14.48 -42.96
CA GLU A 230 -23.10 13.91 -42.94
C GLU A 230 -23.61 13.76 -41.51
N GLU A 231 -24.69 14.50 -41.15
CA GLU A 231 -25.45 14.34 -39.94
C GLU A 231 -26.03 12.91 -39.86
N GLY A 232 -25.52 12.10 -38.95
CA GLY A 232 -26.14 10.83 -38.65
C GLY A 232 -25.31 9.70 -38.10
N ASN A 233 -24.00 9.68 -38.31
CA ASN A 233 -23.15 8.58 -37.86
C ASN A 233 -22.20 8.99 -36.71
N LYS A 234 -22.69 8.91 -35.47
CA LYS A 234 -21.75 8.91 -34.32
C LYS A 234 -20.81 7.72 -34.51
N PRO A 235 -19.48 7.89 -34.40
CA PRO A 235 -18.53 6.80 -34.55
C PRO A 235 -18.95 5.63 -33.67
N ARG A 236 -18.97 4.41 -34.21
CA ARG A 236 -19.36 3.19 -33.47
C ARG A 236 -18.58 3.03 -32.15
N GLU A 237 -17.37 3.48 -32.14
CA GLU A 237 -16.46 3.50 -30.97
C GLU A 237 -16.95 4.40 -29.84
N TYR A 238 -17.47 5.60 -30.17
CA TYR A 238 -18.07 6.52 -29.17
C TYR A 238 -19.31 5.92 -28.51
N VAL A 239 -20.18 5.30 -29.28
CA VAL A 239 -21.39 4.64 -28.79
C VAL A 239 -21.03 3.46 -27.88
N HIS A 240 -19.99 2.72 -28.22
CA HIS A 240 -19.52 1.60 -27.43
C HIS A 240 -18.96 2.06 -26.07
N ILE A 241 -18.15 3.12 -26.04
CA ILE A 241 -17.57 3.68 -24.79
C ILE A 241 -18.68 4.23 -23.88
N GLN A 242 -19.66 4.94 -24.43
CA GLN A 242 -20.81 5.44 -23.66
C GLN A 242 -21.66 4.29 -23.10
N GLY A 243 -21.86 3.23 -23.88
CA GLY A 243 -22.56 2.02 -23.42
C GLY A 243 -21.80 1.31 -22.30
N LEU A 244 -20.47 1.25 -22.38
CA LEU A 244 -19.61 0.67 -21.34
C LEU A 244 -19.63 1.50 -20.06
N LYS A 245 -19.58 2.83 -20.15
CA LYS A 245 -19.72 3.75 -19.00
C LYS A 245 -21.07 3.53 -18.28
N ALA A 246 -22.17 3.52 -19.03
CA ALA A 246 -23.48 3.28 -18.46
C ALA A 246 -23.61 1.90 -17.79
N LYS A 247 -23.01 0.86 -18.40
CA LYS A 247 -22.95 -0.49 -17.82
C LYS A 247 -22.23 -0.48 -16.47
N ILE A 248 -21.03 0.13 -16.39
CA ILE A 248 -20.21 0.20 -15.17
C ILE A 248 -20.97 0.92 -14.05
N ILE A 249 -21.60 2.05 -14.33
CA ILE A 249 -22.42 2.79 -13.35
C ILE A 249 -23.57 1.92 -12.82
N ASN A 250 -24.27 1.20 -13.69
CA ASN A 250 -25.35 0.30 -13.28
C ASN A 250 -24.84 -0.87 -12.44
N GLN A 251 -23.68 -1.46 -12.78
CA GLN A 251 -23.03 -2.50 -11.97
C GLN A 251 -22.66 -1.96 -10.58
N ALA A 252 -22.02 -0.76 -10.50
CA ALA A 252 -21.69 -0.12 -9.24
C ALA A 252 -22.94 0.13 -8.37
N ARG A 253 -24.03 0.59 -8.97
CA ARG A 253 -25.31 0.81 -8.27
C ARG A 253 -25.87 -0.48 -7.68
N ASN A 254 -25.85 -1.56 -8.44
CA ASN A 254 -26.30 -2.88 -7.95
C ASN A 254 -25.43 -3.38 -6.80
N LEU A 255 -24.10 -3.24 -6.89
CA LEU A 255 -23.16 -3.68 -5.86
C LEU A 255 -23.24 -2.84 -4.59
N SER A 256 -23.57 -1.54 -4.69
CA SER A 256 -23.80 -0.67 -3.54
C SER A 256 -25.06 -1.04 -2.74
N ALA A 257 -26.04 -1.66 -3.38
CA ALA A 257 -27.33 -2.05 -2.81
C ALA A 257 -27.45 -3.57 -2.57
N GLU A 258 -26.41 -4.38 -2.87
CA GLU A 258 -26.46 -5.85 -2.81
C GLU A 258 -26.94 -6.36 -1.44
N ALA A 259 -27.95 -7.22 -1.41
CA ALA A 259 -28.44 -7.84 -0.19
C ALA A 259 -27.50 -8.96 0.30
N GLY A 260 -27.26 -9.01 1.59
CA GLY A 260 -26.42 -10.06 2.20
C GLY A 260 -27.15 -11.40 2.26
N GLY A 261 -26.53 -12.47 1.76
CA GLY A 261 -26.98 -13.84 2.00
C GLY A 261 -26.69 -14.32 3.45
N LYS A 262 -27.32 -15.41 3.89
CA LYS A 262 -27.18 -15.95 5.27
C LYS A 262 -25.75 -16.34 5.65
N SER A 263 -24.85 -16.62 4.69
CA SER A 263 -23.46 -17.05 4.92
C SER A 263 -22.42 -15.94 4.76
N SER A 264 -22.84 -14.72 4.43
CA SER A 264 -21.90 -13.62 4.19
C SER A 264 -21.43 -13.00 5.49
N ALA A 265 -20.12 -12.85 5.68
CA ALA A 265 -19.57 -12.03 6.76
C ALA A 265 -20.09 -10.59 6.62
N LYS A 266 -20.78 -10.09 7.66
CA LYS A 266 -21.42 -8.77 7.65
C LYS A 266 -20.42 -7.65 7.36
N LYS A 267 -19.19 -7.79 7.85
CA LYS A 267 -18.11 -6.82 7.67
C LYS A 267 -17.70 -6.69 6.21
N ASP A 268 -17.52 -7.80 5.50
CA ASP A 268 -17.05 -7.80 4.11
C ASP A 268 -18.11 -7.23 3.17
N LEU A 269 -19.38 -7.55 3.43
CA LEU A 269 -20.49 -6.98 2.67
C LEU A 269 -20.63 -5.46 2.93
N SER A 270 -20.46 -5.02 4.18
CA SER A 270 -20.49 -3.60 4.52
C SER A 270 -19.36 -2.85 3.84
N ASN A 271 -18.16 -3.42 3.82
CA ASN A 271 -17.00 -2.85 3.13
C ASN A 271 -17.28 -2.70 1.63
N GLN A 272 -17.74 -3.76 0.97
CA GLN A 272 -18.10 -3.70 -0.44
C GLN A 272 -19.14 -2.60 -0.73
N ARG A 273 -20.23 -2.56 0.03
CA ARG A 273 -21.29 -1.56 -0.17
C ARG A 273 -20.80 -0.13 0.02
N ASN A 274 -19.95 0.11 1.01
CA ASN A 274 -19.37 1.42 1.24
C ASN A 274 -18.47 1.81 0.06
N THR A 275 -17.55 0.94 -0.34
CA THR A 275 -16.68 1.22 -1.50
C THR A 275 -17.49 1.51 -2.77
N PHE A 276 -18.53 0.71 -3.08
CA PHE A 276 -19.33 0.96 -4.28
C PHE A 276 -20.28 2.17 -4.15
N ARG A 277 -20.61 2.60 -2.94
CA ARG A 277 -21.31 3.87 -2.72
C ARG A 277 -20.38 5.05 -3.01
N ASP A 278 -19.15 5.01 -2.51
CA ASP A 278 -18.13 6.03 -2.76
C ASP A 278 -17.80 6.11 -4.27
N ILE A 279 -17.68 4.94 -4.94
CA ILE A 279 -17.46 4.87 -6.40
C ILE A 279 -18.66 5.48 -7.16
N LEU A 280 -19.88 5.17 -6.75
CA LEU A 280 -21.09 5.69 -7.41
C LEU A 280 -21.22 7.20 -7.23
N GLU A 281 -20.99 7.71 -6.02
CA GLU A 281 -20.96 9.14 -5.72
C GLU A 281 -19.92 9.87 -6.57
N TYR A 282 -18.76 9.25 -6.75
CA TYR A 282 -17.74 9.78 -7.64
C TYR A 282 -18.18 9.80 -9.11
N PHE A 283 -18.84 8.75 -9.61
CA PHE A 283 -19.30 8.68 -11.00
C PHE A 283 -20.45 9.64 -11.30
N GLU A 284 -21.32 9.92 -10.34
CA GLU A 284 -22.50 10.77 -10.48
C GLU A 284 -22.19 12.23 -10.16
N ASP A 285 -21.46 12.50 -9.07
CA ASP A 285 -21.28 13.83 -8.49
C ASP A 285 -19.82 14.34 -8.55
N GLY A 286 -18.86 13.46 -8.86
CA GLY A 286 -17.45 13.80 -8.94
C GLY A 286 -16.71 13.87 -7.57
N TYR A 287 -17.36 13.45 -6.49
CA TYR A 287 -16.74 13.47 -5.15
C TYR A 287 -15.88 12.23 -4.92
N SER A 288 -14.59 12.43 -4.75
CA SER A 288 -13.67 11.36 -4.33
C SER A 288 -13.75 11.11 -2.82
N PRO A 289 -13.55 9.86 -2.35
CA PRO A 289 -13.57 9.57 -0.93
C PRO A 289 -12.37 10.20 -0.21
N GLU A 290 -12.64 10.80 0.95
CA GLU A 290 -11.59 11.34 1.82
C GLU A 290 -11.19 10.33 2.87
N ILE A 291 -9.89 9.96 2.92
CA ILE A 291 -9.33 9.09 3.95
C ILE A 291 -8.35 9.87 4.80
N SER A 292 -8.50 9.77 6.12
CA SER A 292 -7.58 10.36 7.09
C SER A 292 -6.93 9.27 7.92
N ILE A 293 -5.58 9.22 7.91
CA ILE A 293 -4.78 8.27 8.69
C ILE A 293 -3.84 9.03 9.63
N LYS A 294 -3.84 8.63 10.90
CA LYS A 294 -2.95 9.23 11.90
C LYS A 294 -1.53 8.69 11.76
N ILE A 295 -0.57 9.58 11.49
CA ILE A 295 0.86 9.31 11.39
C ILE A 295 1.58 10.03 12.55
N GLY A 296 1.82 9.33 13.65
CA GLY A 296 2.40 9.94 14.85
C GLY A 296 1.47 10.97 15.48
N SER A 297 1.88 12.24 15.48
CA SER A 297 1.09 13.38 15.97
C SER A 297 0.23 14.05 14.88
N GLU A 298 0.41 13.71 13.63
CA GLU A 298 -0.22 14.34 12.48
C GLU A 298 -1.17 13.38 11.76
N SER A 299 -1.98 13.89 10.85
CA SER A 299 -2.85 13.09 10.00
C SER A 299 -2.49 13.29 8.54
N LEU A 300 -2.33 12.19 7.82
CA LEU A 300 -2.28 12.15 6.38
C LEU A 300 -3.72 12.14 5.85
N GLN A 301 -4.03 13.02 4.92
CA GLN A 301 -5.33 13.05 4.22
C GLN A 301 -5.12 12.76 2.75
N THR A 302 -6.01 11.96 2.18
CA THR A 302 -6.08 11.71 0.74
C THR A 302 -7.44 12.14 0.22
N SER A 303 -7.47 12.77 -0.95
CA SER A 303 -8.68 13.34 -1.56
C SER A 303 -8.91 12.90 -3.00
N THR A 304 -8.11 11.97 -3.51
CA THR A 304 -8.22 11.42 -4.87
C THR A 304 -8.18 9.91 -4.87
N TRP A 305 -8.76 9.28 -5.89
CA TRP A 305 -8.67 7.82 -6.07
C TRP A 305 -7.23 7.35 -6.24
N ALA A 306 -6.42 8.10 -6.97
CA ALA A 306 -5.00 7.81 -7.15
C ALA A 306 -4.27 7.75 -5.80
N GLN A 307 -4.41 8.78 -4.95
CA GLN A 307 -3.79 8.81 -3.63
C GLN A 307 -4.32 7.69 -2.71
N MET A 308 -5.62 7.38 -2.77
CA MET A 308 -6.21 6.31 -1.98
C MET A 308 -5.65 4.95 -2.37
N ILE A 309 -5.53 4.66 -3.67
CA ILE A 309 -4.95 3.41 -4.18
C ILE A 309 -3.49 3.30 -3.77
N GLN A 310 -2.69 4.36 -3.94
CA GLN A 310 -1.29 4.41 -3.49
C GLN A 310 -1.18 4.14 -1.99
N LEU A 311 -2.02 4.80 -1.19
CA LEU A 311 -2.03 4.65 0.26
C LEU A 311 -2.37 3.21 0.69
N ASN A 312 -3.43 2.65 0.13
CA ASN A 312 -3.88 1.29 0.46
C ASN A 312 -2.83 0.25 0.06
N PHE A 313 -2.25 0.38 -1.13
CA PHE A 313 -1.23 -0.54 -1.64
C PHE A 313 0.05 -0.49 -0.82
N LEU A 314 0.61 0.71 -0.58
CA LEU A 314 1.82 0.89 0.22
C LEU A 314 1.62 0.46 1.68
N LYS A 315 0.45 0.76 2.26
CA LYS A 315 0.10 0.30 3.61
C LYS A 315 -0.02 -1.23 3.68
N HIS A 316 -0.58 -1.88 2.66
CA HIS A 316 -0.65 -3.33 2.57
C HIS A 316 0.76 -3.93 2.49
N PHE A 317 1.59 -3.45 1.56
CA PHE A 317 2.95 -3.94 1.33
C PHE A 317 3.87 -3.75 2.55
N LEU A 318 3.85 -2.57 3.18
CA LEU A 318 4.71 -2.24 4.31
C LEU A 318 4.18 -2.77 5.66
N GLY A 319 2.89 -3.12 5.74
CA GLY A 319 2.27 -3.60 6.97
C GLY A 319 2.53 -2.68 8.16
N GLY A 320 3.02 -3.23 9.26
CA GLY A 320 3.34 -2.45 10.46
C GLY A 320 4.49 -1.46 10.33
N GLY A 321 5.31 -1.58 9.28
CA GLY A 321 6.38 -0.63 8.96
C GLY A 321 5.89 0.69 8.35
N PHE A 322 4.66 0.73 7.83
CA PHE A 322 4.11 1.86 7.10
C PHE A 322 4.25 3.21 7.84
N ILE A 323 3.85 3.26 9.11
CA ILE A 323 3.91 4.48 9.92
C ILE A 323 5.35 5.01 10.03
N LYS A 324 6.33 4.11 10.19
CA LYS A 324 7.73 4.49 10.29
C LYS A 324 8.28 4.99 8.96
N HIS A 325 7.96 4.32 7.87
CA HIS A 325 8.32 4.78 6.54
C HIS A 325 7.74 6.18 6.25
N MET A 326 6.47 6.43 6.58
CA MET A 326 5.88 7.77 6.43
C MET A 326 6.60 8.86 7.24
N GLN A 327 7.21 8.51 8.38
CA GLN A 327 7.95 9.46 9.21
C GLN A 327 9.39 9.70 8.78
N GLU A 328 10.03 8.71 8.15
CA GLU A 328 11.48 8.69 7.92
C GLU A 328 11.89 8.56 6.44
N ASN A 329 10.98 8.17 5.55
CA ASN A 329 11.27 7.94 4.13
C ASN A 329 10.80 9.14 3.28
N GLU A 330 11.76 9.84 2.69
CA GLU A 330 11.52 11.05 1.87
C GLU A 330 10.65 10.73 0.64
N LEU A 331 10.86 9.58 -0.02
CA LEU A 331 10.05 9.19 -1.17
C LEU A 331 8.56 9.11 -0.82
N LEU A 332 8.19 8.48 0.31
CA LEU A 332 6.79 8.39 0.71
C LEU A 332 6.23 9.74 1.15
N GLN A 333 7.06 10.57 1.75
CA GLN A 333 6.69 11.95 2.11
C GLN A 333 6.37 12.77 0.87
N ASP A 334 7.18 12.65 -0.17
CA ASP A 334 6.98 13.35 -1.46
C ASP A 334 5.73 12.84 -2.19
N VAL A 335 5.54 11.52 -2.26
CA VAL A 335 4.37 10.89 -2.91
C VAL A 335 3.04 11.40 -2.34
N PHE A 336 2.97 11.60 -1.02
CA PHE A 336 1.75 12.05 -0.35
C PHE A 336 1.75 13.55 0.02
N GLY A 337 2.79 14.29 -0.31
CA GLY A 337 2.94 15.68 0.13
C GLY A 337 2.93 15.82 1.65
N PHE A 338 3.40 14.80 2.38
CA PHE A 338 3.33 14.71 3.83
C PHE A 338 4.62 15.23 4.46
N THR A 339 4.50 16.22 5.32
CA THR A 339 5.65 16.81 6.04
C THR A 339 5.56 16.42 7.52
N PRO A 340 6.34 15.42 8.00
CA PRO A 340 6.34 15.09 9.41
C PRO A 340 6.93 16.24 10.22
N LYS A 341 6.26 16.65 11.31
CA LYS A 341 6.87 17.58 12.27
C LYS A 341 8.09 16.89 12.87
N LYS A 342 9.28 17.35 12.49
CA LYS A 342 10.50 16.95 13.16
C LYS A 342 10.32 17.34 14.62
N LYS A 343 10.22 16.36 15.54
CA LYS A 343 10.46 16.64 16.94
C LYS A 343 11.88 17.18 16.99
N TYR A 344 12.03 18.48 17.12
CA TYR A 344 13.30 19.02 17.54
C TYR A 344 13.57 18.38 18.90
N LEU A 345 14.38 17.33 18.90
CA LEU A 345 15.04 16.85 20.08
C LEU A 345 15.89 18.06 20.48
N SER A 346 15.38 18.85 21.44
CA SER A 346 16.28 19.71 22.20
C SER A 346 17.33 18.76 22.73
N ASP A 347 18.59 19.07 22.49
CA ASP A 347 19.78 18.26 22.77
C ASP A 347 20.01 17.90 24.24
N SER A 348 18.98 17.96 25.08
CA SER A 348 19.06 17.78 26.53
C SER A 348 18.13 16.73 27.13
N GLU A 349 17.29 16.05 26.36
CA GLU A 349 16.57 14.92 26.93
C GLU A 349 17.34 13.61 26.73
N HIS A 350 18.23 13.33 27.68
CA HIS A 350 18.65 11.96 27.99
C HIS A 350 17.39 11.09 28.03
N ARG A 351 17.15 10.27 27.01
CA ARG A 351 16.14 9.22 27.06
C ARG A 351 16.53 8.27 28.18
N LEU A 352 15.95 8.50 29.36
CA LEU A 352 16.08 7.61 30.49
C LEU A 352 15.87 6.17 30.04
N SER A 353 16.80 5.29 30.35
CA SER A 353 16.69 3.86 30.04
C SER A 353 15.42 3.27 30.68
N SER A 354 14.96 2.13 30.21
CA SER A 354 13.77 1.47 30.82
C SER A 354 13.96 1.16 32.31
N SER A 355 15.21 0.95 32.73
CA SER A 355 15.60 0.75 34.15
C SER A 355 15.51 2.06 34.94
N GLU A 356 15.97 3.16 34.40
CA GLU A 356 15.85 4.48 35.01
C GLU A 356 14.39 4.94 35.11
N LYS A 357 13.59 4.70 34.06
CA LYS A 357 12.13 4.96 34.09
C LYS A 357 11.41 4.17 35.18
N ARG A 358 11.85 2.93 35.46
CA ARG A 358 11.30 2.12 36.57
C ARG A 358 11.72 2.67 37.92
N LEU A 359 12.97 3.12 38.09
CA LEU A 359 13.45 3.79 39.31
C LEU A 359 12.64 5.05 39.66
N PHE A 360 12.36 5.90 38.64
CA PHE A 360 11.55 7.12 38.83
C PHE A 360 10.07 6.83 39.05
N ARG A 361 9.52 5.73 38.52
CA ARG A 361 8.11 5.33 38.70
C ARG A 361 7.85 4.56 40.01
N SER A 362 8.88 4.03 40.65
CA SER A 362 8.71 3.29 41.90
C SER A 362 8.18 4.19 43.01
N PRO A 363 7.14 3.75 43.78
CA PRO A 363 6.66 4.49 44.96
C PRO A 363 7.77 4.78 45.95
N ASN A 364 8.80 3.93 46.02
CA ASN A 364 9.94 4.05 46.92
C ASN A 364 11.12 4.83 46.34
N SER A 365 10.99 5.40 45.13
CA SER A 365 12.07 6.20 44.52
C SER A 365 12.32 7.46 45.34
N VAL A 366 13.58 7.91 45.41
CA VAL A 366 13.99 9.13 46.09
C VAL A 366 13.19 10.35 45.59
N VAL A 367 12.93 10.41 44.28
CA VAL A 367 12.17 11.51 43.65
C VAL A 367 10.71 11.54 44.11
N ASN A 368 10.05 10.36 44.14
CA ASN A 368 8.66 10.30 44.60
C ASN A 368 8.53 10.56 46.10
N LYS A 369 9.49 10.12 46.89
CA LYS A 369 9.55 10.47 48.35
C LYS A 369 9.72 11.98 48.54
N ALA A 370 10.66 12.61 47.81
CA ALA A 370 10.87 14.04 47.88
C ALA A 370 9.63 14.84 47.47
N ARG A 371 8.97 14.43 46.38
CA ARG A 371 7.72 15.03 45.92
C ARG A 371 6.59 14.90 46.93
N THR A 372 6.46 13.73 47.52
CA THR A 372 5.44 13.52 48.58
C THR A 372 5.72 14.38 49.81
N GLN A 373 6.97 14.48 50.23
CA GLN A 373 7.37 15.36 51.33
C GLN A 373 7.06 16.84 51.03
N GLN A 374 7.35 17.30 49.81
CA GLN A 374 7.05 18.65 49.38
C GLN A 374 5.54 18.95 49.37
N LEU A 375 4.73 18.02 48.85
CA LEU A 375 3.29 18.14 48.84
C LEU A 375 2.69 18.18 50.27
N ASN A 376 3.20 17.32 51.16
CA ASN A 376 2.78 17.33 52.57
C ASN A 376 3.16 18.63 53.26
N LYS A 377 4.37 19.16 53.02
CA LYS A 377 4.78 20.46 53.50
C LYS A 377 3.87 21.60 53.03
N GLN A 378 3.52 21.59 51.75
CA GLN A 378 2.58 22.58 51.18
C GLN A 378 1.19 22.47 51.81
N ARG A 379 0.68 21.25 52.05
CA ARG A 379 -0.60 21.04 52.74
C ARG A 379 -0.57 21.59 54.18
N MET A 380 0.46 21.27 54.94
CA MET A 380 0.60 21.81 56.32
C MET A 380 0.67 23.35 56.36
N LEU A 381 1.37 23.96 55.39
CA LEU A 381 1.44 25.41 55.28
C LEU A 381 0.09 26.04 54.92
N SER A 382 -0.70 25.36 54.06
CA SER A 382 -2.05 25.83 53.71
C SER A 382 -3.05 25.64 54.84
N GLU A 383 -2.96 24.56 55.61
CA GLU A 383 -3.76 24.33 56.82
C GLU A 383 -3.42 25.35 57.91
N GLY A 384 -2.12 25.64 58.14
CA GLY A 384 -1.69 26.66 59.07
C GLY A 384 -2.20 28.07 58.73
N LYS A 385 -2.27 28.41 57.44
CA LYS A 385 -2.88 29.68 56.99
C LYS A 385 -4.39 29.73 57.20
N ASN A 386 -5.07 28.60 57.05
CA ASN A 386 -6.51 28.53 57.28
C ASN A 386 -6.86 28.61 58.78
N ILE A 387 -6.09 27.96 59.64
CA ILE A 387 -6.26 28.05 61.09
C ILE A 387 -6.09 29.51 61.56
N GLY A 388 -5.10 30.22 61.00
CA GLY A 388 -4.93 31.65 61.35
C GLY A 388 -6.08 32.55 60.87
N ARG A 389 -6.77 32.22 59.79
CA ARG A 389 -7.96 32.95 59.32
C ARG A 389 -9.19 32.70 60.22
N PHE A 390 -9.36 31.48 60.72
CA PHE A 390 -10.46 31.16 61.63
C PHE A 390 -10.28 31.87 63.01
N ALA A 391 -9.04 31.99 63.49
CA ALA A 391 -8.76 32.71 64.75
C ALA A 391 -8.97 34.23 64.63
N ALA A 392 -8.74 34.81 63.44
CA ALA A 392 -8.95 36.24 63.22
C ALA A 392 -10.45 36.63 63.12
N ASN A 393 -11.32 35.70 62.73
CA ASN A 393 -12.78 35.97 62.64
C ASN A 393 -13.55 35.75 63.96
N MET A 394 -12.92 35.24 65.02
CA MET A 394 -13.56 35.06 66.30
C MET A 394 -13.30 36.22 67.31
N GLY A 395 -12.64 37.29 66.84
CA GLY A 395 -12.24 38.41 67.70
C GLY A 395 -13.09 39.69 67.64
N ASP A 396 -14.14 39.72 66.77
CA ASP A 396 -14.91 40.97 66.55
C ASP A 396 -16.38 40.94 67.03
N ASP A 397 -16.79 39.96 67.85
CA ASP A 397 -18.11 39.95 68.52
C ASP A 397 -17.93 39.83 70.03
N ALA A 398 -17.50 40.95 70.69
CA ALA A 398 -17.64 41.16 72.14
C ALA A 398 -17.80 42.66 72.42
#